data_02ac35489b471572fecf85f0c813a570
#
_entry.id   02ac35489b471572fecf85f0c813a570
#
_cell.length_a   1.000
_cell.length_b   1.000
_cell.length_c   1.000
_cell.angle_alpha   90.00
_cell.angle_beta   90.00
_cell.angle_gamma   90.00
#
_symmetry.space_group_name_H-M   'P 1'
#
loop_
_entity.id
_entity.type
_entity.pdbx_description
1 polymer ?
#
loop_
_entity_poly.entity_id
_entity_poly.type
_entity_poly.pdbx_seq_one_letter_code
_entity_poly.pdbx_strand_id
1 'polypeptide(L)'
;MRAMVQVAREPAWVVGGAVRDRALGRPTDDYDVAVQGDARHLARALARSAGAHAFPLSEAFGVWRVVDRERRWQVDVLPIIGGSIEQDLGGRDFTVNAMAEPLGGEGAYVDPFGGLADLRERRLRMVSAGAFVEDPLRTLRLARLACELGFSVDETTMAAARAGAAALAQVAPERIFAELKRIVIADRALDGLALMDAVGATDVVLPELSRMRGVEQSLYHHLDVYEHTRSVLAEVIALERSPGEWLGEYAEAVSRFLAEPLANELTRGQALRFGALLHDAAKPQTRRVTPEGRVTFIGHDAAGAELAAGVLTRLRASERLREHVAALARHHLRLGFMVHEVPLERRSIYRYLSACEPVQVDVTLLSVADRLATRGRGSEEAIRRHLELARVLLGEALAWRDERPRPPLRGDELARAVGLRPGRELGRILAELEEASFAGEISSRDQAIALARELVSPD
;
A
#
# COMPACT_ATOMS: atom_id res chain seq x y z
N MET A 1 -18.71 -18.71 -17.37
CA MET A 1 -18.77 -18.98 -18.84
C MET A 1 -20.00 -19.80 -19.25
N ARG A 2 -20.13 -21.10 -18.93
CA ARG A 2 -21.27 -21.94 -19.43
C ARG A 2 -22.64 -21.32 -19.19
N ALA A 3 -22.89 -20.74 -18.00
CA ALA A 3 -24.18 -20.10 -17.71
C ALA A 3 -24.43 -18.85 -18.58
N MET A 4 -23.40 -18.08 -18.92
CA MET A 4 -23.52 -16.93 -19.83
C MET A 4 -23.91 -17.36 -21.24
N VAL A 5 -23.24 -18.39 -21.75
CA VAL A 5 -23.55 -18.94 -23.07
C VAL A 5 -24.99 -19.41 -23.19
N GLN A 6 -25.53 -20.03 -22.12
CA GLN A 6 -26.90 -20.54 -22.10
C GLN A 6 -27.97 -19.46 -22.08
N VAL A 7 -27.68 -18.28 -21.55
CA VAL A 7 -28.67 -17.20 -21.36
C VAL A 7 -28.52 -16.05 -22.35
N ALA A 8 -27.42 -15.95 -23.07
CA ALA A 8 -27.21 -14.93 -24.10
C ALA A 8 -28.13 -15.18 -25.29
N ARG A 9 -28.99 -14.22 -25.61
CA ARG A 9 -29.92 -14.23 -26.75
C ARG A 9 -29.42 -13.39 -27.92
N GLU A 10 -28.50 -12.46 -27.62
CA GLU A 10 -27.90 -11.54 -28.56
C GLU A 10 -26.37 -11.80 -28.62
N PRO A 11 -25.70 -11.42 -29.71
CA PRO A 11 -24.28 -11.54 -29.81
C PRO A 11 -23.60 -10.88 -28.60
N ALA A 12 -22.71 -11.61 -27.94
CA ALA A 12 -21.99 -11.14 -26.77
C ALA A 12 -20.58 -11.71 -26.76
N TRP A 13 -19.64 -10.97 -26.19
CA TRP A 13 -18.22 -11.28 -26.16
C TRP A 13 -17.65 -11.05 -24.76
N VAL A 14 -16.80 -11.95 -24.30
CA VAL A 14 -15.86 -11.63 -23.24
C VAL A 14 -14.81 -10.69 -23.81
N VAL A 15 -14.44 -9.64 -23.08
CA VAL A 15 -13.54 -8.59 -23.59
C VAL A 15 -12.50 -8.20 -22.53
N GLY A 16 -11.47 -7.47 -22.93
CA GLY A 16 -10.54 -6.82 -22.04
C GLY A 16 -9.59 -7.76 -21.29
N GLY A 17 -9.40 -7.48 -19.99
CA GLY A 17 -8.45 -8.19 -19.14
C GLY A 17 -8.67 -9.69 -19.07
N ALA A 18 -9.92 -10.14 -19.04
CA ALA A 18 -10.27 -11.55 -18.96
C ALA A 18 -9.79 -12.35 -20.20
N VAL A 19 -9.90 -11.75 -21.39
CA VAL A 19 -9.40 -12.37 -22.64
C VAL A 19 -7.88 -12.46 -22.62
N ARG A 20 -7.22 -11.36 -22.25
CA ARG A 20 -5.75 -11.32 -22.08
C ARG A 20 -5.26 -12.38 -21.11
N ASP A 21 -5.86 -12.44 -19.91
CA ASP A 21 -5.40 -13.33 -18.85
C ASP A 21 -5.62 -14.79 -19.22
N ARG A 22 -6.73 -15.11 -19.91
CA ARG A 22 -6.95 -16.44 -20.48
C ARG A 22 -5.90 -16.79 -21.54
N ALA A 23 -5.59 -15.88 -22.46
CA ALA A 23 -4.57 -16.09 -23.49
C ALA A 23 -3.16 -16.30 -22.88
N LEU A 24 -2.91 -15.75 -21.68
CA LEU A 24 -1.70 -15.96 -20.88
C LEU A 24 -1.75 -17.20 -19.98
N GLY A 25 -2.85 -17.97 -19.99
CA GLY A 25 -3.05 -19.11 -19.09
C GLY A 25 -3.24 -18.73 -17.62
N ARG A 26 -3.62 -17.49 -17.34
CA ARG A 26 -3.88 -16.99 -15.98
C ARG A 26 -5.36 -17.18 -15.62
N PRO A 27 -5.67 -17.66 -14.41
CA PRO A 27 -7.05 -17.71 -13.95
C PRO A 27 -7.61 -16.28 -13.77
N THR A 28 -8.90 -16.11 -14.05
CA THR A 28 -9.63 -14.88 -13.77
C THR A 28 -11.01 -15.22 -13.23
N ASP A 29 -11.48 -14.42 -12.31
CA ASP A 29 -12.82 -14.43 -11.71
C ASP A 29 -13.58 -13.12 -11.96
N ASP A 30 -12.95 -12.18 -12.68
CA ASP A 30 -13.49 -10.88 -13.07
C ASP A 30 -13.61 -10.81 -14.60
N TYR A 31 -14.84 -10.72 -15.09
CA TYR A 31 -15.15 -10.77 -16.51
C TYR A 31 -15.88 -9.50 -16.97
N ASP A 32 -15.38 -8.88 -18.03
CA ASP A 32 -16.12 -7.90 -18.79
C ASP A 32 -16.81 -8.59 -19.98
N VAL A 33 -18.11 -8.38 -20.14
CA VAL A 33 -18.91 -8.94 -21.24
C VAL A 33 -19.59 -7.82 -22.01
N ALA A 34 -19.15 -7.61 -23.24
CA ALA A 34 -19.77 -6.69 -24.20
C ALA A 34 -20.95 -7.39 -24.89
N VAL A 35 -22.12 -6.77 -24.96
CA VAL A 35 -23.34 -7.33 -25.58
C VAL A 35 -23.88 -6.37 -26.62
N GLN A 36 -24.32 -6.93 -27.76
CA GLN A 36 -25.02 -6.19 -28.81
C GLN A 36 -26.49 -6.04 -28.48
N GLY A 37 -26.81 -5.24 -27.45
CA GLY A 37 -28.17 -5.07 -26.98
C GLY A 37 -28.27 -4.57 -25.56
N ASP A 38 -29.34 -4.92 -24.85
CA ASP A 38 -29.58 -4.47 -23.48
C ASP A 38 -28.80 -5.30 -22.46
N ALA A 39 -27.71 -4.70 -21.92
CA ALA A 39 -26.88 -5.30 -20.89
C ALA A 39 -27.67 -5.72 -19.64
N ARG A 40 -28.75 -5.00 -19.31
CA ARG A 40 -29.66 -5.34 -18.19
C ARG A 40 -30.30 -6.69 -18.37
N HIS A 41 -30.75 -7.01 -19.59
CA HIS A 41 -31.38 -8.29 -19.89
C HIS A 41 -30.42 -9.45 -19.68
N LEU A 42 -29.21 -9.38 -20.23
CA LEU A 42 -28.18 -10.41 -20.06
C LEU A 42 -27.78 -10.55 -18.59
N ALA A 43 -27.53 -9.44 -17.90
CA ALA A 43 -27.13 -9.45 -16.48
C ALA A 43 -28.16 -10.11 -15.58
N ARG A 44 -29.45 -9.76 -15.76
CA ARG A 44 -30.56 -10.37 -14.99
C ARG A 44 -30.77 -11.85 -15.32
N ALA A 45 -30.64 -12.23 -16.59
CA ALA A 45 -30.72 -13.62 -16.99
C ALA A 45 -29.57 -14.46 -16.40
N LEU A 46 -28.35 -13.94 -16.41
CA LEU A 46 -27.18 -14.57 -15.79
C LEU A 46 -27.40 -14.72 -14.28
N ALA A 47 -27.82 -13.65 -13.60
CA ALA A 47 -28.02 -13.67 -12.15
C ALA A 47 -29.07 -14.74 -11.75
N ARG A 48 -30.17 -14.84 -12.48
CA ARG A 48 -31.18 -15.90 -12.24
C ARG A 48 -30.62 -17.30 -12.46
N SER A 49 -29.87 -17.50 -13.55
CA SER A 49 -29.30 -18.80 -13.91
C SER A 49 -28.25 -19.28 -12.93
N ALA A 50 -27.44 -18.33 -12.42
CA ALA A 50 -26.33 -18.61 -11.52
C ALA A 50 -26.67 -18.47 -10.02
N GLY A 51 -27.91 -18.06 -9.67
CA GLY A 51 -28.24 -17.76 -8.27
C GLY A 51 -27.49 -16.58 -7.67
N ALA A 52 -27.07 -15.62 -8.52
CA ALA A 52 -26.26 -14.46 -8.19
C ALA A 52 -27.10 -13.17 -8.05
N HIS A 53 -26.45 -12.05 -7.73
CA HIS A 53 -27.08 -10.74 -7.65
C HIS A 53 -26.70 -9.88 -8.86
N ALA A 54 -27.68 -9.17 -9.46
CA ALA A 54 -27.43 -8.21 -10.53
C ALA A 54 -27.93 -6.82 -10.12
N PHE A 55 -27.10 -5.80 -10.34
CA PHE A 55 -27.41 -4.39 -10.06
C PHE A 55 -26.72 -3.47 -11.08
N PRO A 56 -27.26 -2.25 -11.30
CA PRO A 56 -26.60 -1.27 -12.17
C PRO A 56 -25.30 -0.80 -11.52
N LEU A 57 -24.20 -0.90 -12.25
CA LEU A 57 -22.90 -0.34 -11.86
C LEU A 57 -22.77 1.12 -12.30
N SER A 58 -23.27 1.42 -13.51
CA SER A 58 -23.37 2.77 -14.04
C SER A 58 -24.61 2.91 -14.91
N GLU A 59 -25.57 3.71 -14.45
CA GLU A 59 -26.77 4.00 -15.23
C GLU A 59 -26.46 4.82 -16.48
N ALA A 60 -25.51 5.77 -16.37
CA ALA A 60 -25.11 6.64 -17.47
C ALA A 60 -24.52 5.89 -18.67
N PHE A 61 -23.82 4.78 -18.40
CA PHE A 61 -23.21 3.93 -19.44
C PHE A 61 -23.94 2.60 -19.66
N GLY A 62 -25.06 2.38 -18.99
CA GLY A 62 -25.84 1.14 -19.11
C GLY A 62 -25.12 -0.11 -18.62
N VAL A 63 -24.08 0.03 -17.78
CA VAL A 63 -23.28 -1.09 -17.27
C VAL A 63 -23.94 -1.75 -16.08
N TRP A 64 -24.02 -3.08 -16.10
CA TRP A 64 -24.58 -3.90 -15.03
C TRP A 64 -23.54 -4.85 -14.47
N ARG A 65 -23.51 -4.99 -13.14
CA ARG A 65 -22.65 -5.96 -12.45
C ARG A 65 -23.47 -7.14 -11.95
N VAL A 66 -22.93 -8.33 -12.15
CA VAL A 66 -23.43 -9.59 -11.58
C VAL A 66 -22.36 -10.13 -10.66
N VAL A 67 -22.72 -10.39 -9.39
CA VAL A 67 -21.77 -10.87 -8.36
C VAL A 67 -22.30 -12.16 -7.76
N ASP A 68 -21.44 -13.17 -7.65
CA ASP A 68 -21.71 -14.39 -6.91
C ASP A 68 -22.00 -14.08 -5.42
N ARG A 69 -22.88 -14.84 -4.80
CA ARG A 69 -23.28 -14.64 -3.39
C ARG A 69 -22.09 -14.72 -2.43
N GLU A 70 -21.12 -15.55 -2.75
CA GLU A 70 -19.87 -15.72 -1.97
C GLU A 70 -18.73 -14.86 -2.52
N ARG A 71 -19.01 -13.99 -3.51
CA ARG A 71 -18.04 -13.10 -4.17
C ARG A 71 -16.84 -13.83 -4.81
N ARG A 72 -17.02 -15.07 -5.22
CA ARG A 72 -15.99 -15.88 -5.90
C ARG A 72 -15.72 -15.45 -7.33
N TRP A 73 -16.70 -14.78 -7.97
CA TRP A 73 -16.58 -14.23 -9.31
C TRP A 73 -17.53 -13.04 -9.48
N GLN A 74 -17.19 -12.19 -10.43
CA GLN A 74 -18.03 -11.10 -10.89
C GLN A 74 -18.01 -10.98 -12.42
N VAL A 75 -19.08 -10.40 -12.97
CA VAL A 75 -19.24 -10.14 -14.39
C VAL A 75 -19.81 -8.75 -14.57
N ASP A 76 -19.08 -7.88 -15.27
CA ASP A 76 -19.58 -6.60 -15.73
C ASP A 76 -20.13 -6.76 -17.15
N VAL A 77 -21.42 -6.49 -17.32
CA VAL A 77 -22.11 -6.56 -18.60
C VAL A 77 -22.30 -5.14 -19.11
N LEU A 78 -21.76 -4.84 -20.29
CA LEU A 78 -21.78 -3.51 -20.91
C LEU A 78 -22.31 -3.58 -22.34
N PRO A 79 -23.06 -2.57 -22.78
CA PRO A 79 -23.44 -2.49 -24.19
C PRO A 79 -22.21 -2.18 -25.04
N ILE A 80 -22.12 -2.74 -26.26
CA ILE A 80 -21.05 -2.36 -27.19
C ILE A 80 -21.19 -0.89 -27.61
N ILE A 81 -20.04 -0.25 -27.80
CA ILE A 81 -19.96 1.14 -28.23
C ILE A 81 -19.65 1.17 -29.74
N GLY A 82 -20.28 2.10 -30.48
CA GLY A 82 -20.00 2.30 -31.90
C GLY A 82 -20.71 1.34 -32.86
N GLY A 83 -21.50 0.37 -32.36
CA GLY A 83 -22.34 -0.50 -33.19
C GLY A 83 -21.70 -1.83 -33.63
N SER A 84 -20.37 -2.02 -33.49
CA SER A 84 -19.69 -3.30 -33.70
C SER A 84 -18.67 -3.56 -32.63
N ILE A 85 -18.30 -4.84 -32.43
CA ILE A 85 -17.27 -5.23 -31.45
C ILE A 85 -15.90 -4.63 -31.81
N GLU A 86 -15.55 -4.52 -33.07
CA GLU A 86 -14.29 -3.91 -33.52
C GLU A 86 -14.19 -2.42 -33.16
N GLN A 87 -15.32 -1.70 -33.27
CA GLN A 87 -15.39 -0.29 -32.86
C GLN A 87 -15.27 -0.13 -31.35
N ASP A 88 -15.94 -1.00 -30.56
CA ASP A 88 -15.78 -1.02 -29.10
C ASP A 88 -14.32 -1.26 -28.70
N LEU A 89 -13.67 -2.24 -29.31
CA LEU A 89 -12.25 -2.56 -29.05
C LEU A 89 -11.35 -1.39 -29.41
N GLY A 90 -11.68 -0.60 -30.44
CA GLY A 90 -10.95 0.60 -30.85
C GLY A 90 -10.90 1.71 -29.82
N GLY A 91 -11.86 1.78 -28.91
CA GLY A 91 -11.92 2.75 -27.79
C GLY A 91 -11.13 2.32 -26.55
N ARG A 92 -10.50 1.14 -26.55
CA ARG A 92 -9.77 0.63 -25.39
C ARG A 92 -8.37 1.22 -25.25
N ASP A 93 -7.71 0.92 -24.11
CA ASP A 93 -6.42 1.48 -23.76
C ASP A 93 -5.25 0.88 -24.59
N PHE A 94 -5.04 -0.44 -24.46
CA PHE A 94 -3.90 -1.16 -25.05
C PHE A 94 -4.37 -2.36 -25.86
N THR A 95 -3.62 -2.70 -26.91
CA THR A 95 -3.93 -3.81 -27.82
C THR A 95 -4.17 -5.12 -27.09
N VAL A 96 -3.40 -5.40 -26.05
CA VAL A 96 -3.55 -6.60 -25.21
C VAL A 96 -4.87 -6.67 -24.44
N ASN A 97 -5.57 -5.55 -24.28
CA ASN A 97 -6.91 -5.45 -23.69
C ASN A 97 -7.99 -5.20 -24.75
N ALA A 98 -7.60 -5.01 -26.03
CA ALA A 98 -8.49 -4.73 -27.14
C ALA A 98 -8.78 -5.98 -27.98
N MET A 99 -9.03 -7.08 -27.31
CA MET A 99 -9.40 -8.36 -27.86
C MET A 99 -10.76 -8.80 -27.32
N ALA A 100 -11.50 -9.55 -28.10
CA ALA A 100 -12.78 -10.13 -27.70
C ALA A 100 -12.84 -11.63 -28.03
N GLU A 101 -13.58 -12.38 -27.25
CA GLU A 101 -13.88 -13.79 -27.49
C GLU A 101 -15.39 -13.97 -27.46
N PRO A 102 -16.03 -14.42 -28.59
CA PRO A 102 -17.46 -14.65 -28.63
C PRO A 102 -17.91 -15.62 -27.54
N LEU A 103 -19.02 -15.38 -26.90
CA LEU A 103 -19.59 -16.33 -25.96
C LEU A 103 -19.94 -17.65 -26.69
N GLY A 104 -19.33 -18.74 -26.24
CA GLY A 104 -19.48 -20.07 -26.88
C GLY A 104 -18.50 -20.34 -28.02
N GLY A 105 -17.62 -19.40 -28.36
CA GLY A 105 -16.58 -19.54 -29.39
C GLY A 105 -15.18 -19.63 -28.78
N GLU A 106 -14.92 -20.61 -27.91
CA GLU A 106 -13.65 -20.75 -27.23
C GLU A 106 -12.46 -20.76 -28.22
N GLY A 107 -11.52 -19.80 -28.01
CA GLY A 107 -10.32 -19.66 -28.84
C GLY A 107 -10.51 -18.90 -30.15
N ALA A 108 -11.72 -18.48 -30.50
CA ALA A 108 -11.99 -17.67 -31.70
C ALA A 108 -11.89 -16.17 -31.36
N TYR A 109 -10.66 -15.65 -31.29
CA TYR A 109 -10.43 -14.26 -30.91
C TYR A 109 -10.75 -13.26 -32.04
N VAL A 110 -11.47 -12.20 -31.70
CA VAL A 110 -11.57 -10.98 -32.52
C VAL A 110 -10.45 -10.04 -32.05
N ASP A 111 -9.44 -9.86 -32.88
CA ASP A 111 -8.20 -9.12 -32.55
C ASP A 111 -7.80 -8.16 -33.68
N PRO A 112 -8.57 -7.07 -33.90
CA PRO A 112 -8.32 -6.13 -35.01
C PRO A 112 -7.06 -5.30 -34.81
N PHE A 113 -6.49 -5.24 -33.59
CA PHE A 113 -5.36 -4.40 -33.25
C PHE A 113 -4.06 -5.18 -32.99
N GLY A 114 -4.05 -6.50 -33.13
CA GLY A 114 -2.88 -7.35 -32.99
C GLY A 114 -2.45 -7.60 -31.54
N GLY A 115 -3.41 -7.61 -30.61
CA GLY A 115 -3.19 -7.87 -29.19
C GLY A 115 -2.56 -9.22 -28.90
N LEU A 116 -2.90 -10.29 -29.64
CA LEU A 116 -2.29 -11.61 -29.51
C LEU A 116 -0.80 -11.62 -29.89
N ALA A 117 -0.41 -10.82 -30.88
CA ALA A 117 1.00 -10.67 -31.25
C ALA A 117 1.76 -9.93 -30.14
N ASP A 118 1.20 -8.81 -29.64
CA ASP A 118 1.79 -8.04 -28.55
C ASP A 118 1.87 -8.84 -27.23
N LEU A 119 0.93 -9.75 -26.95
CA LEU A 119 1.01 -10.69 -25.84
C LEU A 119 2.21 -11.65 -25.96
N ARG A 120 2.45 -12.23 -27.15
CA ARG A 120 3.58 -13.12 -27.39
C ARG A 120 4.91 -12.38 -27.25
N GLU A 121 4.97 -11.14 -27.73
CA GLU A 121 6.15 -10.26 -27.65
C GLU A 121 6.30 -9.60 -26.26
N ARG A 122 5.36 -9.81 -25.36
CA ARG A 122 5.33 -9.18 -24.04
C ARG A 122 5.47 -7.66 -24.13
N ARG A 123 4.67 -7.04 -24.99
CA ARG A 123 4.72 -5.62 -25.30
C ARG A 123 3.37 -4.95 -25.01
N LEU A 124 3.40 -3.74 -24.43
CA LEU A 124 2.25 -2.86 -24.28
C LEU A 124 2.29 -1.80 -25.38
N ARG A 125 1.25 -1.77 -26.21
CA ARG A 125 1.07 -0.81 -27.30
C ARG A 125 -0.34 -0.21 -27.20
N MET A 126 -0.44 1.11 -27.29
CA MET A 126 -1.72 1.82 -27.33
C MET A 126 -2.54 1.41 -28.54
N VAL A 127 -3.87 1.37 -28.41
CA VAL A 127 -4.77 1.07 -29.52
C VAL A 127 -4.83 2.19 -30.54
N SER A 128 -4.86 3.43 -30.08
CA SER A 128 -4.95 4.63 -30.93
C SER A 128 -4.03 5.73 -30.44
N ALA A 129 -3.64 6.65 -31.32
CA ALA A 129 -2.84 7.81 -30.97
C ALA A 129 -3.58 8.76 -29.99
N GLY A 130 -4.92 8.73 -29.96
CA GLY A 130 -5.76 9.52 -29.05
C GLY A 130 -5.93 8.91 -27.65
N ALA A 131 -5.46 7.68 -27.42
CA ALA A 131 -5.75 6.91 -26.22
C ALA A 131 -5.53 7.69 -24.91
N PHE A 132 -4.42 8.40 -24.76
CA PHE A 132 -4.09 9.14 -23.53
C PHE A 132 -4.77 10.52 -23.44
N VAL A 133 -5.27 11.05 -24.55
CA VAL A 133 -6.07 12.27 -24.57
C VAL A 133 -7.51 11.98 -24.16
N GLU A 134 -8.07 10.87 -24.63
CA GLU A 134 -9.42 10.42 -24.29
C GLU A 134 -9.57 10.08 -22.81
N ASP A 135 -8.59 9.37 -22.21
CA ASP A 135 -8.55 9.09 -20.78
C ASP A 135 -7.10 9.17 -20.27
N PRO A 136 -6.71 10.30 -19.65
CA PRO A 136 -5.36 10.47 -19.10
C PRO A 136 -4.95 9.43 -18.08
N LEU A 137 -5.92 8.79 -17.39
CA LEU A 137 -5.63 7.71 -16.43
C LEU A 137 -4.91 6.53 -17.09
N ARG A 138 -5.03 6.38 -18.42
CA ARG A 138 -4.31 5.34 -19.17
C ARG A 138 -2.79 5.43 -19.01
N THR A 139 -2.25 6.60 -18.63
CA THR A 139 -0.84 6.77 -18.27
C THR A 139 -0.46 5.97 -17.03
N LEU A 140 -1.28 5.98 -15.98
CA LEU A 140 -1.07 5.13 -14.80
C LEU A 140 -1.39 3.67 -15.08
N ARG A 141 -2.42 3.40 -15.90
CA ARG A 141 -2.75 2.04 -16.33
C ARG A 141 -1.60 1.39 -17.10
N LEU A 142 -0.85 2.18 -17.90
CA LEU A 142 0.37 1.73 -18.59
C LEU A 142 1.41 1.25 -17.58
N ALA A 143 1.73 2.06 -16.57
CA ALA A 143 2.69 1.72 -15.52
C ALA A 143 2.25 0.49 -14.73
N ARG A 144 0.96 0.41 -14.38
CA ARG A 144 0.38 -0.74 -13.70
C ARG A 144 0.49 -2.02 -14.52
N LEU A 145 0.03 -2.00 -15.77
CA LEU A 145 0.06 -3.18 -16.63
C LEU A 145 1.50 -3.62 -16.92
N ALA A 146 2.43 -2.69 -17.11
CA ALA A 146 3.84 -3.01 -17.31
C ALA A 146 4.42 -3.77 -16.09
N CYS A 147 4.17 -3.32 -14.87
CA CYS A 147 4.69 -3.99 -13.67
C CYS A 147 3.92 -5.28 -13.32
N GLU A 148 2.59 -5.35 -13.51
CA GLU A 148 1.79 -6.55 -13.23
C GLU A 148 2.06 -7.69 -14.23
N LEU A 149 2.28 -7.36 -15.51
CA LEU A 149 2.51 -8.33 -16.56
C LEU A 149 4.00 -8.63 -16.80
N GLY A 150 4.87 -7.70 -16.41
CA GLY A 150 6.30 -7.76 -16.73
C GLY A 150 6.56 -7.50 -18.23
N PHE A 151 5.79 -6.61 -18.85
CA PHE A 151 5.85 -6.29 -20.28
C PHE A 151 6.66 -5.00 -20.52
N SER A 152 7.37 -4.96 -21.64
CA SER A 152 7.98 -3.74 -22.17
C SER A 152 6.90 -2.83 -22.77
N VAL A 153 7.24 -1.57 -22.94
CA VAL A 153 6.35 -0.58 -23.57
C VAL A 153 6.91 -0.17 -24.92
N ASP A 154 6.04 -0.09 -25.91
CA ASP A 154 6.35 0.40 -27.26
C ASP A 154 6.76 1.90 -27.21
N GLU A 155 7.74 2.29 -28.04
CA GLU A 155 8.30 3.66 -28.03
C GLU A 155 7.27 4.75 -28.34
N THR A 156 6.37 4.49 -29.29
CA THR A 156 5.31 5.46 -29.65
C THR A 156 4.30 5.59 -28.51
N THR A 157 4.00 4.51 -27.83
CA THR A 157 3.16 4.47 -26.61
C THR A 157 3.81 5.24 -25.46
N MET A 158 5.12 5.07 -25.25
CA MET A 158 5.90 5.82 -24.26
C MET A 158 5.86 7.34 -24.54
N ALA A 159 6.07 7.73 -25.80
CA ALA A 159 6.04 9.13 -26.19
C ALA A 159 4.66 9.76 -25.98
N ALA A 160 3.58 9.05 -26.35
CA ALA A 160 2.20 9.50 -26.17
C ALA A 160 1.82 9.59 -24.68
N ALA A 161 2.20 8.60 -23.86
CA ALA A 161 1.98 8.64 -22.42
C ALA A 161 2.68 9.83 -21.75
N ARG A 162 3.92 10.13 -22.16
CA ARG A 162 4.68 11.28 -21.67
C ARG A 162 4.00 12.61 -22.04
N ALA A 163 3.53 12.72 -23.26
CA ALA A 163 2.81 13.91 -23.73
C ALA A 163 1.47 14.13 -22.97
N GLY A 164 0.80 13.04 -22.58
CA GLY A 164 -0.48 13.05 -21.87
C GLY A 164 -0.39 13.16 -20.34
N ALA A 165 0.80 12.98 -19.75
CA ALA A 165 0.95 12.83 -18.30
C ALA A 165 0.42 14.01 -17.47
N ALA A 166 0.61 15.27 -17.95
CA ALA A 166 0.14 16.45 -17.25
C ALA A 166 -1.39 16.49 -17.07
N ALA A 167 -2.15 15.86 -17.97
CA ALA A 167 -3.60 15.78 -17.88
C ALA A 167 -4.10 14.85 -16.74
N LEU A 168 -3.23 14.07 -16.12
CA LEU A 168 -3.55 13.33 -14.88
C LEU A 168 -4.04 14.23 -13.75
N ALA A 169 -3.63 15.52 -13.74
CA ALA A 169 -4.12 16.49 -12.76
C ALA A 169 -5.64 16.73 -12.83
N GLN A 170 -6.29 16.37 -13.93
CA GLN A 170 -7.73 16.52 -14.14
C GLN A 170 -8.52 15.24 -13.81
N VAL A 171 -7.84 14.12 -13.53
CA VAL A 171 -8.46 12.84 -13.21
C VAL A 171 -8.90 12.83 -11.76
N ALA A 172 -10.07 12.24 -11.49
CA ALA A 172 -10.58 12.08 -10.12
C ALA A 172 -9.56 11.33 -9.23
N PRO A 173 -9.26 11.87 -8.03
CA PRO A 173 -8.24 11.31 -7.15
C PRO A 173 -8.47 9.84 -6.78
N GLU A 174 -9.73 9.42 -6.67
CA GLU A 174 -10.11 8.04 -6.37
C GLU A 174 -9.67 7.09 -7.48
N ARG A 175 -9.79 7.51 -8.75
CA ARG A 175 -9.34 6.72 -9.91
C ARG A 175 -7.81 6.65 -9.94
N ILE A 176 -7.13 7.76 -9.64
CA ILE A 176 -5.66 7.81 -9.51
C ILE A 176 -5.21 6.84 -8.41
N PHE A 177 -5.84 6.92 -7.22
CA PHE A 177 -5.47 6.06 -6.09
C PHE A 177 -5.68 4.57 -6.41
N ALA A 178 -6.74 4.22 -7.12
CA ALA A 178 -7.00 2.84 -7.52
C ALA A 178 -5.87 2.25 -8.39
N GLU A 179 -5.36 3.01 -9.35
CA GLU A 179 -4.24 2.58 -10.20
C GLU A 179 -2.91 2.60 -9.42
N LEU A 180 -2.63 3.68 -8.67
CA LEU A 180 -1.42 3.82 -7.85
C LEU A 180 -1.33 2.68 -6.81
N LYS A 181 -2.43 2.36 -6.14
CA LYS A 181 -2.52 1.24 -5.20
C LYS A 181 -2.02 -0.04 -5.85
N ARG A 182 -2.50 -0.36 -7.04
CA ARG A 182 -2.11 -1.58 -7.77
C ARG A 182 -0.64 -1.56 -8.21
N ILE A 183 -0.10 -0.39 -8.56
CA ILE A 183 1.33 -0.25 -8.87
C ILE A 183 2.19 -0.55 -7.63
N VAL A 184 1.86 0.07 -6.49
CA VAL A 184 2.64 -0.06 -5.24
C VAL A 184 2.61 -1.48 -4.68
N ILE A 185 1.49 -2.19 -4.83
CA ILE A 185 1.36 -3.57 -4.33
C ILE A 185 1.82 -4.65 -5.31
N ALA A 186 2.15 -4.29 -6.56
CA ALA A 186 2.64 -5.24 -7.54
C ALA A 186 3.97 -5.86 -7.11
N ASP A 187 4.24 -7.07 -7.57
CA ASP A 187 5.54 -7.73 -7.33
C ASP A 187 6.72 -6.95 -7.89
N ARG A 188 6.49 -6.25 -9.01
CA ARG A 188 7.46 -5.41 -9.70
C ARG A 188 7.15 -3.92 -9.51
N ALA A 189 6.76 -3.53 -8.29
CA ALA A 189 6.36 -2.16 -7.97
C ALA A 189 7.43 -1.12 -8.38
N LEU A 190 8.72 -1.43 -8.20
CA LEU A 190 9.82 -0.54 -8.58
C LEU A 190 9.87 -0.26 -10.09
N ASP A 191 9.52 -1.24 -10.93
CA ASP A 191 9.43 -1.05 -12.39
C ASP A 191 8.26 -0.14 -12.74
N GLY A 192 7.11 -0.30 -12.05
CA GLY A 192 5.95 0.57 -12.23
C GLY A 192 6.25 2.01 -11.84
N LEU A 193 6.92 2.24 -10.72
CA LEU A 193 7.37 3.56 -10.29
C LEU A 193 8.40 4.15 -11.26
N ALA A 194 9.35 3.36 -11.74
CA ALA A 194 10.33 3.80 -12.74
C ALA A 194 9.64 4.23 -14.05
N LEU A 195 8.59 3.52 -14.45
CA LEU A 195 7.82 3.89 -15.63
C LEU A 195 7.00 5.17 -15.40
N MET A 196 6.40 5.35 -14.21
CA MET A 196 5.76 6.61 -13.83
C MET A 196 6.72 7.79 -13.91
N ASP A 197 7.97 7.61 -13.46
CA ASP A 197 9.04 8.62 -13.59
C ASP A 197 9.36 8.92 -15.05
N ALA A 198 9.57 7.87 -15.85
CA ALA A 198 9.96 8.00 -17.25
C ALA A 198 8.92 8.75 -18.11
N VAL A 199 7.65 8.65 -17.75
CA VAL A 199 6.56 9.37 -18.44
C VAL A 199 6.17 10.70 -17.75
N GLY A 200 6.76 11.06 -16.60
CA GLY A 200 6.45 12.27 -15.86
C GLY A 200 5.17 12.19 -15.01
N ALA A 201 4.59 11.00 -14.85
CA ALA A 201 3.39 10.81 -14.04
C ALA A 201 3.65 11.02 -12.53
N THR A 202 4.85 10.69 -12.05
CA THR A 202 5.23 10.89 -10.63
C THR A 202 5.14 12.37 -10.25
N ASP A 203 5.55 13.28 -11.12
CA ASP A 203 5.54 14.72 -10.86
C ASP A 203 4.12 15.28 -10.65
N VAL A 204 3.12 14.63 -11.23
CA VAL A 204 1.71 15.01 -11.11
C VAL A 204 1.02 14.30 -9.94
N VAL A 205 1.24 13.00 -9.80
CA VAL A 205 0.51 12.14 -8.85
C VAL A 205 1.13 12.18 -7.46
N LEU A 206 2.45 12.13 -7.37
CA LEU A 206 3.26 12.10 -6.15
C LEU A 206 4.42 13.11 -6.23
N PRO A 207 4.13 14.42 -6.38
CA PRO A 207 5.18 15.44 -6.46
C PRO A 207 6.10 15.46 -5.23
N GLU A 208 5.65 14.92 -4.11
CA GLU A 208 6.42 14.76 -2.89
C GLU A 208 7.62 13.83 -3.12
N LEU A 209 7.46 12.74 -3.86
CA LEU A 209 8.56 11.85 -4.25
C LEU A 209 9.52 12.53 -5.22
N SER A 210 8.99 13.27 -6.19
CA SER A 210 9.84 14.00 -7.15
C SER A 210 10.76 15.01 -6.47
N ARG A 211 10.29 15.68 -5.40
CA ARG A 211 11.09 16.63 -4.62
C ARG A 211 12.25 16.00 -3.86
N MET A 212 12.24 14.68 -3.66
CA MET A 212 13.33 13.96 -3.00
C MET A 212 14.54 13.75 -3.92
N ARG A 213 14.37 13.86 -5.24
CA ARG A 213 15.45 13.63 -6.21
C ARG A 213 16.57 14.64 -6.05
N GLY A 214 17.81 14.14 -6.03
CA GLY A 214 18.99 14.96 -5.85
C GLY A 214 19.17 15.57 -4.45
N VAL A 215 18.33 15.22 -3.49
CA VAL A 215 18.48 15.67 -2.10
C VAL A 215 19.55 14.81 -1.42
N GLU A 216 20.75 15.36 -1.35
CA GLU A 216 21.90 14.72 -0.69
C GLU A 216 21.63 14.53 0.81
N GLN A 217 22.05 13.40 1.32
CA GLN A 217 21.93 13.01 2.71
C GLN A 217 23.26 13.13 3.47
N SER A 218 23.31 12.59 4.70
CA SER A 218 24.53 12.54 5.51
C SER A 218 25.52 11.50 4.95
N LEU A 219 26.77 11.54 5.43
CA LEU A 219 27.84 10.60 5.05
C LEU A 219 27.53 9.10 5.27
N TYR A 220 26.47 8.80 6.02
CA TYR A 220 26.01 7.43 6.26
C TYR A 220 25.16 6.87 5.10
N HIS A 221 24.71 7.73 4.20
CA HIS A 221 23.89 7.36 3.04
C HIS A 221 24.72 7.55 1.76
N HIS A 222 24.68 6.56 0.89
CA HIS A 222 25.35 6.59 -0.41
C HIS A 222 24.42 7.01 -1.56
N LEU A 223 23.11 7.12 -1.26
CA LEU A 223 22.03 7.48 -2.18
C LEU A 223 21.44 8.83 -1.80
N ASP A 224 20.84 9.54 -2.75
CA ASP A 224 19.94 10.65 -2.44
C ASP A 224 18.66 10.14 -1.75
N VAL A 225 17.81 11.06 -1.28
CA VAL A 225 16.58 10.66 -0.54
C VAL A 225 15.65 9.84 -1.41
N TYR A 226 15.54 10.12 -2.71
CA TYR A 226 14.66 9.42 -3.63
C TYR A 226 15.10 7.96 -3.87
N GLU A 227 16.35 7.75 -4.25
CA GLU A 227 16.88 6.40 -4.48
C GLU A 227 16.95 5.58 -3.18
N HIS A 228 17.23 6.23 -2.04
CA HIS A 228 17.11 5.60 -0.73
C HIS A 228 15.68 5.12 -0.47
N THR A 229 14.67 5.97 -0.69
CA THR A 229 13.25 5.61 -0.51
C THR A 229 12.84 4.42 -1.40
N ARG A 230 13.31 4.37 -2.64
CA ARG A 230 13.10 3.21 -3.53
C ARG A 230 13.78 1.95 -3.00
N SER A 231 14.99 2.08 -2.45
CA SER A 231 15.71 0.97 -1.82
C SER A 231 14.97 0.46 -0.58
N VAL A 232 14.41 1.35 0.26
CA VAL A 232 13.57 0.95 1.40
C VAL A 232 12.33 0.17 0.95
N LEU A 233 11.68 0.61 -0.12
CA LEU A 233 10.56 -0.14 -0.70
C LEU A 233 11.00 -1.54 -1.18
N ALA A 234 12.18 -1.66 -1.82
CA ALA A 234 12.72 -2.95 -2.23
C ALA A 234 12.93 -3.88 -1.04
N GLU A 235 13.48 -3.37 0.06
CA GLU A 235 13.70 -4.15 1.28
C GLU A 235 12.37 -4.55 1.95
N VAL A 236 11.35 -3.68 1.95
CA VAL A 236 10.00 -4.06 2.43
C VAL A 236 9.42 -5.20 1.59
N ILE A 237 9.52 -5.15 0.26
CA ILE A 237 9.07 -6.22 -0.62
C ILE A 237 9.85 -7.52 -0.36
N ALA A 238 11.16 -7.44 -0.11
CA ALA A 238 11.99 -8.58 0.24
C ALA A 238 11.59 -9.19 1.59
N LEU A 239 11.33 -8.36 2.60
CA LEU A 239 10.83 -8.78 3.91
C LEU A 239 9.47 -9.50 3.83
N GLU A 240 8.55 -9.01 3.00
CA GLU A 240 7.26 -9.68 2.78
C GLU A 240 7.42 -11.07 2.17
N ARG A 241 8.38 -11.23 1.24
CA ARG A 241 8.62 -12.50 0.53
C ARG A 241 9.39 -13.51 1.35
N SER A 242 10.37 -13.05 2.11
CA SER A 242 11.34 -13.89 2.80
C SER A 242 11.70 -13.34 4.18
N PRO A 243 10.73 -13.21 5.11
CA PRO A 243 11.01 -12.62 6.42
C PRO A 243 12.03 -13.42 7.24
N GLY A 244 12.17 -14.73 6.97
CA GLY A 244 13.11 -15.62 7.68
C GLY A 244 14.57 -15.24 7.53
N GLU A 245 14.93 -14.59 6.43
CA GLU A 245 16.31 -14.13 6.18
C GLU A 245 16.78 -13.13 7.23
N TRP A 246 15.86 -12.28 7.69
CA TRP A 246 16.18 -11.16 8.58
C TRP A 246 15.67 -11.35 10.02
N LEU A 247 14.51 -12.01 10.18
CA LEU A 247 13.73 -12.02 11.42
C LEU A 247 13.80 -13.34 12.19
N GLY A 248 14.44 -14.37 11.63
CA GLY A 248 14.66 -15.64 12.32
C GLY A 248 13.35 -16.31 12.78
N GLU A 249 13.26 -16.61 14.07
CA GLU A 249 12.10 -17.28 14.68
C GLU A 249 10.77 -16.54 14.56
N TYR A 250 10.80 -15.21 14.35
CA TYR A 250 9.59 -14.40 14.18
C TYR A 250 9.01 -14.43 12.76
N ALA A 251 9.67 -15.08 11.81
CA ALA A 251 9.28 -15.06 10.40
C ALA A 251 7.84 -15.46 10.14
N GLU A 252 7.38 -16.56 10.76
CA GLU A 252 6.02 -17.05 10.58
C GLU A 252 4.97 -16.10 11.19
N ALA A 253 5.23 -15.59 12.39
CA ALA A 253 4.35 -14.63 13.05
C ALA A 253 4.23 -13.33 12.25
N VAL A 254 5.34 -12.84 11.69
CA VAL A 254 5.38 -11.66 10.83
C VAL A 254 4.66 -11.91 9.50
N SER A 255 4.84 -13.07 8.87
CA SER A 255 4.10 -13.40 7.64
C SER A 255 2.59 -13.37 7.86
N ARG A 256 2.11 -13.95 8.96
CA ARG A 256 0.68 -13.90 9.33
C ARG A 256 0.22 -12.47 9.59
N PHE A 257 1.01 -11.69 10.32
CA PHE A 257 0.73 -10.29 10.61
C PHE A 257 0.64 -9.43 9.35
N LEU A 258 1.60 -9.55 8.42
CA LEU A 258 1.62 -8.80 7.18
C LEU A 258 0.46 -9.15 6.23
N ALA A 259 -0.08 -10.37 6.33
CA ALA A 259 -1.23 -10.83 5.56
C ALA A 259 -2.58 -10.32 6.10
N GLU A 260 -2.63 -9.72 7.29
CA GLU A 260 -3.88 -9.22 7.87
C GLU A 260 -4.47 -8.06 7.07
N PRO A 261 -5.80 -8.07 6.83
CA PRO A 261 -6.47 -6.93 6.21
C PRO A 261 -6.35 -5.66 7.07
N LEU A 262 -5.98 -4.54 6.44
CA LEU A 262 -5.90 -3.25 7.12
C LEU A 262 -7.01 -2.30 6.65
N ALA A 263 -6.90 -1.77 5.44
CA ALA A 263 -7.80 -0.75 4.90
C ALA A 263 -7.68 -0.66 3.37
N ASN A 264 -8.69 -0.10 2.69
CA ASN A 264 -8.68 0.08 1.23
C ASN A 264 -8.37 -1.22 0.45
N GLU A 265 -8.82 -2.36 0.95
CA GLU A 265 -8.51 -3.69 0.39
C GLU A 265 -7.02 -4.04 0.40
N LEU A 266 -6.23 -3.36 1.24
CA LEU A 266 -4.81 -3.62 1.45
C LEU A 266 -4.61 -4.47 2.71
N THR A 267 -3.62 -5.34 2.65
CA THR A 267 -3.04 -5.97 3.84
C THR A 267 -2.09 -5.01 4.57
N ARG A 268 -1.65 -5.37 5.78
CA ARG A 268 -0.65 -4.61 6.52
C ARG A 268 0.67 -4.50 5.75
N GLY A 269 1.15 -5.59 5.15
CA GLY A 269 2.36 -5.58 4.33
C GLY A 269 2.23 -4.62 3.16
N GLN A 270 1.11 -4.66 2.45
CA GLN A 270 0.84 -3.73 1.35
C GLN A 270 0.75 -2.27 1.81
N ALA A 271 0.17 -2.00 2.98
CA ALA A 271 0.16 -0.66 3.57
C ALA A 271 1.56 -0.20 4.02
N LEU A 272 2.40 -1.13 4.50
CA LEU A 272 3.79 -0.85 4.85
C LEU A 272 4.60 -0.33 3.65
N ARG A 273 4.29 -0.75 2.41
CA ARG A 273 4.92 -0.22 1.19
C ARG A 273 4.63 1.27 0.99
N PHE A 274 3.42 1.74 1.34
CA PHE A 274 3.12 3.19 1.36
C PHE A 274 3.92 3.91 2.46
N GLY A 275 4.11 3.26 3.62
CA GLY A 275 5.02 3.73 4.65
C GLY A 275 6.44 3.90 4.12
N ALA A 276 6.97 2.90 3.42
CA ALA A 276 8.29 2.96 2.80
C ALA A 276 8.44 4.11 1.80
N LEU A 277 7.41 4.38 0.99
CA LEU A 277 7.43 5.48 0.02
C LEU A 277 7.36 6.88 0.66
N LEU A 278 6.74 7.02 1.82
CA LEU A 278 6.41 8.32 2.39
C LEU A 278 7.13 8.66 3.70
N HIS A 279 7.91 7.73 4.31
CA HIS A 279 8.54 7.95 5.62
C HIS A 279 9.49 9.15 5.62
N ASP A 280 10.20 9.34 4.54
CA ASP A 280 11.21 10.39 4.35
C ASP A 280 10.76 11.59 3.50
N ALA A 281 9.46 11.65 3.15
CA ALA A 281 8.91 12.65 2.23
C ALA A 281 9.15 14.11 2.66
N ALA A 282 9.36 14.36 3.95
CA ALA A 282 9.63 15.68 4.48
C ALA A 282 11.12 16.05 4.55
N LYS A 283 12.06 15.17 4.22
CA LYS A 283 13.49 15.50 4.19
C LYS A 283 13.83 16.70 3.31
N PRO A 284 13.27 16.86 2.11
CA PRO A 284 13.57 18.05 1.29
C PRO A 284 13.29 19.38 1.99
N GLN A 285 12.18 19.49 2.72
CA GLN A 285 11.78 20.72 3.40
C GLN A 285 12.45 20.95 4.77
N THR A 286 12.97 19.88 5.40
CA THR A 286 13.63 19.94 6.70
C THR A 286 15.14 19.93 6.61
N ARG A 287 15.70 19.81 5.39
CA ARG A 287 17.14 19.81 5.15
C ARG A 287 17.79 21.09 5.64
N ARG A 288 18.83 20.94 6.47
CA ARG A 288 19.69 22.03 6.92
C ARG A 288 21.14 21.58 6.82
N VAL A 289 22.04 22.56 6.65
CA VAL A 289 23.49 22.35 6.70
C VAL A 289 24.00 23.12 7.91
N THR A 290 24.67 22.45 8.82
CA THR A 290 25.28 23.10 10.00
C THR A 290 26.51 23.92 9.58
N PRO A 291 27.02 24.85 10.44
CA PRO A 291 28.22 25.59 10.14
C PRO A 291 29.44 24.69 9.84
N GLU A 292 29.47 23.49 10.38
CA GLU A 292 30.52 22.47 10.17
C GLU A 292 30.30 21.66 8.89
N GLY A 293 29.31 22.01 8.05
CA GLY A 293 28.99 21.34 6.79
C GLY A 293 28.20 20.03 6.92
N ARG A 294 27.68 19.70 8.10
CA ARG A 294 26.87 18.48 8.28
C ARG A 294 25.44 18.69 7.80
N VAL A 295 24.93 17.75 6.98
CA VAL A 295 23.53 17.72 6.57
C VAL A 295 22.69 17.10 7.68
N THR A 296 21.58 17.76 8.03
CA THR A 296 20.62 17.33 9.04
C THR A 296 19.19 17.48 8.53
N PHE A 297 18.26 16.70 9.10
CA PHE A 297 16.84 16.67 8.75
C PHE A 297 15.96 16.66 10.01
N ILE A 298 16.29 17.50 11.00
CA ILE A 298 15.62 17.52 12.30
C ILE A 298 14.13 17.80 12.10
N GLY A 299 13.27 16.93 12.68
CA GLY A 299 11.83 17.04 12.64
C GLY A 299 11.17 16.52 11.35
N HIS A 300 11.95 15.83 10.46
CA HIS A 300 11.36 15.25 9.26
C HIS A 300 10.36 14.12 9.57
N ASP A 301 10.47 13.47 10.69
CA ASP A 301 9.53 12.47 11.20
C ASP A 301 8.15 13.08 11.48
N ALA A 302 8.09 14.17 12.25
CA ALA A 302 6.85 14.88 12.55
C ALA A 302 6.24 15.53 11.30
N ALA A 303 7.04 16.29 10.55
CA ALA A 303 6.60 16.90 9.29
C ALA A 303 6.22 15.84 8.24
N GLY A 304 6.92 14.69 8.21
CA GLY A 304 6.66 13.55 7.33
C GLY A 304 5.31 12.91 7.61
N ALA A 305 4.92 12.78 8.87
CA ALA A 305 3.62 12.27 9.25
C ALA A 305 2.47 13.15 8.71
N GLU A 306 2.60 14.46 8.84
CA GLU A 306 1.62 15.43 8.33
C GLU A 306 1.56 15.39 6.79
N LEU A 307 2.72 15.33 6.14
CA LEU A 307 2.83 15.27 4.70
C LEU A 307 2.24 13.97 4.14
N ALA A 308 2.55 12.82 4.73
CA ALA A 308 2.01 11.53 4.33
C ALA A 308 0.47 11.48 4.47
N ALA A 309 -0.06 11.98 5.59
CA ALA A 309 -1.50 12.13 5.77
C ALA A 309 -2.13 13.05 4.71
N GLY A 310 -1.48 14.16 4.37
CA GLY A 310 -1.92 15.10 3.33
C GLY A 310 -1.94 14.46 1.94
N VAL A 311 -0.89 13.73 1.56
CA VAL A 311 -0.82 12.97 0.28
C VAL A 311 -1.97 12.00 0.15
N LEU A 312 -2.18 11.16 1.16
CA LEU A 312 -3.24 10.14 1.14
C LEU A 312 -4.65 10.75 1.25
N THR A 313 -4.79 11.94 1.88
CA THR A 313 -6.05 12.71 1.87
C THR A 313 -6.35 13.23 0.46
N ARG A 314 -5.37 13.80 -0.22
CA ARG A 314 -5.48 14.27 -1.61
C ARG A 314 -5.87 13.13 -2.55
N LEU A 315 -5.34 11.94 -2.31
CA LEU A 315 -5.65 10.72 -3.06
C LEU A 315 -6.96 10.03 -2.62
N ARG A 316 -7.71 10.59 -1.66
CA ARG A 316 -8.96 10.04 -1.15
C ARG A 316 -8.83 8.63 -0.54
N ALA A 317 -7.69 8.30 0.01
CA ALA A 317 -7.53 7.10 0.81
C ALA A 317 -8.37 7.17 2.10
N SER A 318 -8.72 6.00 2.67
CA SER A 318 -9.47 5.93 3.93
C SER A 318 -8.68 6.54 5.10
N GLU A 319 -9.39 7.00 6.11
CA GLU A 319 -8.80 7.56 7.34
C GLU A 319 -7.84 6.56 7.98
N ARG A 320 -8.26 5.31 8.11
CA ARG A 320 -7.43 4.25 8.70
C ARG A 320 -6.09 4.06 7.98
N LEU A 321 -6.05 4.13 6.64
CA LEU A 321 -4.79 4.04 5.90
C LEU A 321 -3.94 5.29 6.10
N ARG A 322 -4.55 6.49 6.10
CA ARG A 322 -3.85 7.76 6.32
C ARG A 322 -3.17 7.81 7.68
N GLU A 323 -3.90 7.45 8.74
CA GLU A 323 -3.38 7.41 10.11
C GLU A 323 -2.25 6.38 10.26
N HIS A 324 -2.44 5.20 9.68
CA HIS A 324 -1.43 4.14 9.71
C HIS A 324 -0.12 4.59 9.07
N VAL A 325 -0.15 5.11 7.85
CA VAL A 325 1.06 5.56 7.14
C VAL A 325 1.69 6.78 7.81
N ALA A 326 0.88 7.70 8.32
CA ALA A 326 1.37 8.85 9.09
C ALA A 326 2.09 8.42 10.38
N ALA A 327 1.56 7.43 11.08
CA ALA A 327 2.19 6.87 12.27
C ALA A 327 3.53 6.19 11.93
N LEU A 328 3.62 5.47 10.80
CA LEU A 328 4.88 4.90 10.31
C LEU A 328 5.93 5.99 10.09
N ALA A 329 5.59 7.06 9.37
CA ALA A 329 6.49 8.18 9.13
C ALA A 329 6.91 8.87 10.45
N ARG A 330 6.00 9.03 11.41
CA ARG A 330 6.29 9.65 12.71
C ARG A 330 7.27 8.87 13.57
N HIS A 331 7.22 7.54 13.50
CA HIS A 331 7.93 6.69 14.47
C HIS A 331 9.12 5.94 13.88
N HIS A 332 9.40 6.02 12.57
CA HIS A 332 10.42 5.22 11.89
C HIS A 332 11.84 5.35 12.47
N LEU A 333 12.18 6.50 13.06
CA LEU A 333 13.50 6.75 13.64
C LEU A 333 13.71 6.15 15.03
N ARG A 334 12.62 5.84 15.76
CA ARG A 334 12.67 5.50 17.20
C ARG A 334 13.61 4.34 17.49
N LEU A 335 13.49 3.24 16.75
CA LEU A 335 14.36 2.08 16.93
C LEU A 335 15.83 2.43 16.68
N GLY A 336 16.12 3.22 15.65
CA GLY A 336 17.47 3.65 15.32
C GLY A 336 18.17 4.41 16.46
N PHE A 337 17.44 5.20 17.24
CA PHE A 337 18.01 5.90 18.41
C PHE A 337 18.35 4.94 19.56
N MET A 338 17.59 3.84 19.71
CA MET A 338 17.79 2.87 20.81
C MET A 338 19.00 1.94 20.60
N VAL A 339 19.58 1.88 19.41
CA VAL A 339 20.77 1.01 19.11
C VAL A 339 21.94 1.29 20.04
N HIS A 340 22.02 2.48 20.60
CA HIS A 340 23.08 2.89 21.53
C HIS A 340 22.78 2.59 23.02
N GLU A 341 21.57 2.12 23.33
CA GLU A 341 21.08 1.86 24.69
C GLU A 341 21.15 0.36 25.07
N VAL A 342 21.82 -0.47 24.29
CA VAL A 342 21.90 -1.93 24.50
C VAL A 342 22.81 -2.29 25.68
N PRO A 343 22.40 -3.17 26.61
CA PRO A 343 21.12 -3.90 26.68
C PRO A 343 19.96 -2.97 27.07
N LEU A 344 18.79 -3.17 26.42
CA LEU A 344 17.62 -2.34 26.68
C LEU A 344 17.05 -2.61 28.07
N GLU A 345 16.76 -1.55 28.78
CA GLU A 345 15.94 -1.61 29.99
C GLU A 345 14.47 -1.88 29.62
N ARG A 346 13.77 -2.62 30.49
CA ARG A 346 12.33 -2.92 30.28
C ARG A 346 11.49 -1.65 30.13
N ARG A 347 11.82 -0.56 30.86
CA ARG A 347 11.17 0.75 30.70
C ARG A 347 11.36 1.35 29.32
N SER A 348 12.56 1.26 28.72
CA SER A 348 12.81 1.72 27.36
C SER A 348 11.99 0.95 26.34
N ILE A 349 11.85 -0.37 26.52
CA ILE A 349 10.97 -1.21 25.67
C ILE A 349 9.51 -0.75 25.79
N TYR A 350 9.00 -0.57 27.01
CA TYR A 350 7.64 -0.08 27.25
C TYR A 350 7.36 1.25 26.54
N ARG A 351 8.28 2.22 26.69
CA ARG A 351 8.15 3.55 26.07
C ARG A 351 8.14 3.47 24.55
N TYR A 352 8.96 2.58 23.96
CA TYR A 352 8.92 2.34 22.52
C TYR A 352 7.57 1.78 22.08
N LEU A 353 7.08 0.72 22.72
CA LEU A 353 5.84 0.04 22.37
C LEU A 353 4.63 0.96 22.55
N SER A 354 4.54 1.64 23.68
CA SER A 354 3.45 2.57 23.98
C SER A 354 3.42 3.76 23.02
N ALA A 355 4.59 4.34 22.69
CA ALA A 355 4.67 5.46 21.76
C ALA A 355 4.33 5.08 20.32
N CYS A 356 4.60 3.84 19.92
CA CYS A 356 4.36 3.36 18.55
C CYS A 356 2.98 2.70 18.37
N GLU A 357 2.11 2.68 19.40
CA GLU A 357 0.79 2.07 19.27
C GLU A 357 -0.10 2.84 18.28
N PRO A 358 -0.82 2.20 17.34
CA PRO A 358 -0.97 0.74 17.15
C PRO A 358 -0.07 0.13 16.06
N VAL A 359 1.06 0.74 15.72
CA VAL A 359 1.94 0.36 14.59
C VAL A 359 3.29 -0.23 15.03
N GLN A 360 3.39 -0.76 16.26
CA GLN A 360 4.67 -1.22 16.84
C GLN A 360 5.40 -2.22 15.95
N VAL A 361 4.70 -3.24 15.45
CA VAL A 361 5.25 -4.25 14.56
C VAL A 361 5.61 -3.65 13.21
N ASP A 362 4.67 -2.91 12.61
CA ASP A 362 4.84 -2.29 11.29
C ASP A 362 6.04 -1.32 11.27
N VAL A 363 6.18 -0.46 12.30
CA VAL A 363 7.28 0.51 12.36
C VAL A 363 8.63 -0.16 12.65
N THR A 364 8.63 -1.26 13.41
CA THR A 364 9.85 -2.07 13.61
C THR A 364 10.32 -2.66 12.28
N LEU A 365 9.38 -3.21 11.47
CA LEU A 365 9.69 -3.74 10.14
C LEU A 365 10.15 -2.65 9.16
N LEU A 366 9.52 -1.47 9.19
CA LEU A 366 9.95 -0.33 8.39
C LEU A 366 11.38 0.11 8.76
N SER A 367 11.69 0.17 10.06
CA SER A 367 13.04 0.52 10.54
C SER A 367 14.09 -0.52 10.14
N VAL A 368 13.74 -1.80 10.08
CA VAL A 368 14.60 -2.85 9.52
C VAL A 368 14.87 -2.59 8.05
N ALA A 369 13.84 -2.35 7.23
CA ALA A 369 13.98 -2.08 5.81
C ALA A 369 14.82 -0.83 5.53
N ASP A 370 14.57 0.26 6.27
CA ASP A 370 15.34 1.49 6.20
C ASP A 370 16.83 1.25 6.52
N ARG A 371 17.12 0.46 7.58
CA ARG A 371 18.51 0.13 7.93
C ARG A 371 19.19 -0.74 6.87
N LEU A 372 18.49 -1.71 6.27
CA LEU A 372 19.01 -2.55 5.21
C LEU A 372 19.34 -1.75 3.93
N ALA A 373 18.52 -0.75 3.63
CA ALA A 373 18.71 0.17 2.50
C ALA A 373 19.86 1.16 2.72
N THR A 374 20.32 1.36 3.97
CA THR A 374 21.37 2.32 4.31
C THR A 374 22.75 1.64 4.31
N ARG A 375 23.43 1.66 3.17
CA ARG A 375 24.74 1.02 2.97
C ARG A 375 25.86 2.07 2.82
N GLY A 376 26.24 2.67 3.93
CA GLY A 376 27.39 3.58 4.01
C GLY A 376 28.62 2.93 4.66
N ARG A 377 29.59 3.74 5.03
CA ARG A 377 30.82 3.28 5.71
C ARG A 377 30.46 2.60 7.05
N GLY A 378 30.94 1.36 7.27
CA GLY A 378 30.67 0.60 8.50
C GLY A 378 29.23 0.05 8.61
N SER A 379 28.52 -0.07 7.50
CA SER A 379 27.11 -0.45 7.47
C SER A 379 26.85 -1.89 7.98
N GLU A 380 27.74 -2.85 7.73
CA GLU A 380 27.52 -4.25 8.10
C GLU A 380 27.34 -4.44 9.61
N GLU A 381 28.25 -3.89 10.41
CA GLU A 381 28.17 -3.95 11.87
C GLU A 381 26.94 -3.18 12.39
N ALA A 382 26.64 -2.02 11.81
CA ALA A 382 25.48 -1.24 12.18
C ALA A 382 24.16 -1.95 11.81
N ILE A 383 24.11 -2.64 10.67
CA ILE A 383 22.97 -3.48 10.27
C ILE A 383 22.82 -4.63 11.27
N ARG A 384 23.89 -5.35 11.59
CA ARG A 384 23.83 -6.48 12.53
C ARG A 384 23.24 -6.07 13.88
N ARG A 385 23.77 -4.99 14.49
CA ARG A 385 23.29 -4.46 15.78
C ARG A 385 21.82 -4.02 15.70
N HIS A 386 21.43 -3.38 14.61
CA HIS A 386 20.06 -2.94 14.41
C HIS A 386 19.10 -4.13 14.29
N LEU A 387 19.47 -5.18 13.55
CA LEU A 387 18.67 -6.40 13.41
C LEU A 387 18.54 -7.16 14.73
N GLU A 388 19.62 -7.25 15.53
CA GLU A 388 19.57 -7.86 16.86
C GLU A 388 18.56 -7.14 17.76
N LEU A 389 18.62 -5.81 17.80
CA LEU A 389 17.68 -4.98 18.55
C LEU A 389 16.25 -5.10 18.02
N ALA A 390 16.10 -5.06 16.69
CA ALA A 390 14.79 -5.19 16.05
C ALA A 390 14.11 -6.51 16.38
N ARG A 391 14.84 -7.62 16.45
CA ARG A 391 14.27 -8.93 16.86
C ARG A 391 13.75 -8.90 18.30
N VAL A 392 14.48 -8.28 19.22
CA VAL A 392 14.02 -8.11 20.61
C VAL A 392 12.73 -7.30 20.65
N LEU A 393 12.73 -6.12 20.02
CA LEU A 393 11.55 -5.24 19.99
C LEU A 393 10.37 -5.87 19.24
N LEU A 394 10.63 -6.65 18.19
CA LEU A 394 9.60 -7.36 17.43
C LEU A 394 8.90 -8.43 18.28
N GLY A 395 9.66 -9.23 19.05
CA GLY A 395 9.09 -10.19 19.98
C GLY A 395 8.19 -9.52 21.02
N GLU A 396 8.66 -8.43 21.62
CA GLU A 396 7.89 -7.65 22.58
C GLU A 396 6.65 -6.98 21.92
N ALA A 397 6.77 -6.48 20.68
CA ALA A 397 5.66 -5.87 19.95
C ALA A 397 4.56 -6.88 19.59
N LEU A 398 4.94 -8.11 19.22
CA LEU A 398 4.00 -9.20 18.97
C LEU A 398 3.30 -9.61 20.27
N ALA A 399 4.05 -9.76 21.36
CA ALA A 399 3.48 -10.09 22.68
C ALA A 399 2.54 -8.96 23.18
N TRP A 400 2.94 -7.69 23.03
CA TRP A 400 2.09 -6.53 23.39
C TRP A 400 0.76 -6.53 22.65
N ARG A 401 0.77 -6.92 21.41
CA ARG A 401 -0.44 -7.00 20.59
C ARG A 401 -1.40 -8.09 21.06
N ASP A 402 -0.86 -9.23 21.48
CA ASP A 402 -1.64 -10.36 21.97
C ASP A 402 -2.19 -10.08 23.38
N GLU A 403 -1.36 -9.49 24.23
CA GLU A 403 -1.73 -9.17 25.62
C GLU A 403 -1.09 -7.84 26.04
N ARG A 404 -1.84 -6.74 25.85
CA ARG A 404 -1.41 -5.41 26.30
C ARG A 404 -1.26 -5.38 27.81
N PRO A 405 -0.12 -4.93 28.35
CA PRO A 405 0.06 -4.72 29.78
C PRO A 405 -1.05 -3.86 30.38
N ARG A 406 -1.44 -4.17 31.58
CA ARG A 406 -2.43 -3.39 32.33
C ARG A 406 -1.85 -3.04 33.69
N PRO A 407 -2.17 -1.85 34.22
CA PRO A 407 -1.75 -1.51 35.57
C PRO A 407 -2.40 -2.46 36.57
N PRO A 408 -1.75 -2.80 37.69
CA PRO A 408 -2.26 -3.73 38.71
C PRO A 408 -3.55 -3.23 39.41
N LEU A 409 -3.94 -1.97 39.15
CA LEU A 409 -5.10 -1.31 39.72
C LEU A 409 -5.93 -0.61 38.64
N ARG A 410 -7.23 -0.65 38.79
CA ARG A 410 -8.14 0.16 37.98
C ARG A 410 -8.10 1.64 38.43
N GLY A 411 -8.39 2.54 37.49
CA GLY A 411 -8.37 4.00 37.78
C GLY A 411 -9.27 4.45 38.92
N ASP A 412 -10.46 3.83 39.09
CA ASP A 412 -11.38 4.09 40.17
C ASP A 412 -10.88 3.58 41.54
N GLU A 413 -10.17 2.48 41.55
CA GLU A 413 -9.53 1.92 42.75
C GLU A 413 -8.32 2.75 43.17
N LEU A 414 -7.50 3.17 42.19
CA LEU A 414 -6.35 4.04 42.43
C LEU A 414 -6.81 5.39 42.97
N ALA A 415 -7.81 6.01 42.36
CA ALA A 415 -8.37 7.29 42.79
C ALA A 415 -8.79 7.27 44.28
N ARG A 416 -9.47 6.20 44.69
CA ARG A 416 -9.87 6.00 46.12
C ARG A 416 -8.68 5.76 47.04
N ALA A 417 -7.67 4.99 46.58
CA ALA A 417 -6.53 4.61 47.40
C ALA A 417 -5.57 5.79 47.70
N VAL A 418 -5.47 6.74 46.76
CA VAL A 418 -4.57 7.90 46.86
C VAL A 418 -5.30 9.24 47.07
N GLY A 419 -6.64 9.23 47.14
CA GLY A 419 -7.44 10.46 47.39
C GLY A 419 -7.50 11.43 46.21
N LEU A 420 -7.24 11.00 44.98
CA LEU A 420 -7.28 11.83 43.79
C LEU A 420 -8.64 11.77 43.08
N ARG A 421 -9.01 12.88 42.44
CA ARG A 421 -10.17 12.91 41.53
C ARG A 421 -9.77 12.44 40.11
N PRO A 422 -10.73 11.90 39.34
CA PRO A 422 -10.50 11.63 37.93
C PRO A 422 -9.98 12.87 37.18
N GLY A 423 -8.82 12.71 36.48
CA GLY A 423 -8.16 13.81 35.79
C GLY A 423 -6.78 13.45 35.27
N ARG A 424 -6.06 14.47 34.75
CA ARG A 424 -4.75 14.30 34.15
C ARG A 424 -3.71 13.67 35.08
N GLU A 425 -3.72 14.05 36.35
CA GLU A 425 -2.78 13.54 37.35
C GLU A 425 -2.99 12.04 37.61
N LEU A 426 -4.24 11.61 37.78
CA LEU A 426 -4.57 10.20 37.91
C LEU A 426 -4.14 9.42 36.67
N GLY A 427 -4.34 9.98 35.48
CA GLY A 427 -3.90 9.37 34.21
C GLY A 427 -2.38 9.23 34.14
N ARG A 428 -1.62 10.24 34.58
CA ARG A 428 -0.14 10.21 34.65
C ARG A 428 0.34 9.10 35.58
N ILE A 429 -0.27 8.99 36.75
CA ILE A 429 0.12 7.97 37.73
C ILE A 429 -0.23 6.57 37.22
N LEU A 430 -1.41 6.38 36.58
CA LEU A 430 -1.76 5.08 35.96
C LEU A 430 -0.77 4.66 34.90
N ALA A 431 -0.31 5.59 34.04
CA ALA A 431 0.70 5.30 33.03
C ALA A 431 2.04 4.90 33.65
N GLU A 432 2.48 5.56 34.72
CA GLU A 432 3.69 5.19 35.45
C GLU A 432 3.59 3.82 36.13
N LEU A 433 2.42 3.49 36.68
CA LEU A 433 2.18 2.15 37.25
C LEU A 433 2.15 1.07 36.18
N GLU A 434 1.63 1.35 34.99
CA GLU A 434 1.65 0.43 33.85
C GLU A 434 3.09 0.18 33.38
N GLU A 435 3.89 1.25 33.26
CA GLU A 435 5.31 1.17 32.92
C GLU A 435 6.11 0.38 33.95
N ALA A 436 5.94 0.67 35.24
CA ALA A 436 6.60 -0.02 36.34
C ALA A 436 6.19 -1.50 36.43
N SER A 437 4.92 -1.80 36.16
CA SER A 437 4.41 -3.18 36.12
C SER A 437 5.02 -3.95 34.94
N PHE A 438 5.07 -3.36 33.77
CA PHE A 438 5.75 -3.95 32.59
C PHE A 438 7.24 -4.17 32.86
N ALA A 439 7.90 -3.25 33.55
CA ALA A 439 9.30 -3.38 33.93
C ALA A 439 9.55 -4.45 34.99
N GLY A 440 8.50 -4.96 35.65
CA GLY A 440 8.63 -5.94 36.74
C GLY A 440 9.02 -5.31 38.09
N GLU A 441 8.96 -3.99 38.21
CA GLU A 441 9.28 -3.25 39.43
C GLU A 441 8.16 -3.36 40.47
N ILE A 442 6.92 -3.50 40.00
CA ILE A 442 5.73 -3.79 40.81
C ILE A 442 4.99 -4.98 40.23
N SER A 443 4.51 -5.87 41.10
CA SER A 443 3.75 -7.07 40.71
C SER A 443 2.45 -7.25 41.48
N SER A 444 2.22 -6.40 42.50
CA SER A 444 1.05 -6.49 43.34
C SER A 444 0.32 -5.15 43.47
N ARG A 445 -0.96 -5.25 43.88
CA ARG A 445 -1.81 -4.10 44.18
C ARG A 445 -1.21 -3.19 45.27
N ASP A 446 -0.64 -3.76 46.31
CA ASP A 446 -0.08 -3.02 47.42
C ASP A 446 1.19 -2.24 47.02
N GLN A 447 2.04 -2.86 46.21
CA GLN A 447 3.21 -2.17 45.61
C GLN A 447 2.76 -1.01 44.70
N ALA A 448 1.73 -1.21 43.90
CA ALA A 448 1.20 -0.16 43.04
C ALA A 448 0.62 1.01 43.85
N ILE A 449 -0.08 0.77 44.99
CA ILE A 449 -0.59 1.83 45.87
C ILE A 449 0.56 2.56 46.57
N ALA A 450 1.61 1.84 46.99
CA ALA A 450 2.79 2.44 47.60
C ALA A 450 3.48 3.40 46.64
N LEU A 451 3.80 2.94 45.42
CA LEU A 451 4.40 3.76 44.37
C LEU A 451 3.50 4.95 43.98
N ALA A 452 2.18 4.74 43.87
CA ALA A 452 1.26 5.83 43.58
C ALA A 452 1.23 6.93 44.63
N ARG A 453 1.35 6.57 45.93
CA ARG A 453 1.43 7.57 47.03
C ARG A 453 2.72 8.38 46.97
N GLU A 454 3.85 7.77 46.60
CA GLU A 454 5.12 8.48 46.37
C GLU A 454 4.97 9.49 45.21
N LEU A 455 4.28 9.09 44.12
CA LEU A 455 4.07 9.94 42.91
C LEU A 455 3.07 11.11 43.15
N VAL A 456 2.17 10.98 44.13
CA VAL A 456 1.21 12.05 44.51
C VAL A 456 1.83 13.07 45.47
N SER A 457 2.77 12.64 46.30
CA SER A 457 3.43 13.54 47.23
C SER A 457 4.47 14.38 46.49
N PRO A 458 4.34 15.71 46.38
CA PRO A 458 5.44 16.53 45.90
C PRO A 458 6.56 16.50 46.96
N ASP A 459 7.81 16.34 46.51
CA ASP A 459 8.98 16.64 47.31
C ASP A 459 9.00 18.10 47.77
#